data_57a438f581f8265065a7a33721fa9b9b
#
_entry.id   57a438f581f8265065a7a33721fa9b9b
#
_cell.length_a   1.000
_cell.length_b   1.000
_cell.length_c   1.000
_cell.angle_alpha   90.00
_cell.angle_beta   90.00
_cell.angle_gamma   90.00
#
_symmetry.space_group_name_H-M   'P 1'
#
loop_
_entity.id
_entity.type
_entity.pdbx_description
1 polymer ?
#
loop_
_entity_poly.entity_id
_entity_poly.type
_entity_poly.pdbx_seq_one_letter_code
_entity_poly.pdbx_strand_id
1 'polypeptide(L)'
;MTKIGSVLTPVRRKALLLGSGELGKEVAIELMRFGVEVVACDKYANAPAMQVAHRCHVLNMLDPVALRKVIEDERPDHIIPEVEAIATPTLVELEKEGYNVTPT
;
A
#
# COMPACT_ATOMS: atom_id res chain seq x y z
N MET A 1 -14.47 7.86 -22.77
CA MET A 1 -13.89 8.12 -21.83
C MET A 1 -13.36 7.01 -21.20
N THR A 2 -12.60 7.11 -20.56
CA THR A 2 -12.07 6.19 -20.03
C THR A 2 -12.46 6.02 -18.75
N LYS A 3 -12.70 4.99 -18.33
CA LYS A 3 -13.02 4.80 -17.18
C LYS A 3 -11.93 4.63 -16.43
N ILE A 4 -11.19 5.44 -16.23
CA ILE A 4 -10.09 5.35 -15.56
C ILE A 4 -10.28 4.94 -14.23
N GLY A 5 -9.69 4.01 -13.84
CA GLY A 5 -9.60 3.63 -12.47
C GLY A 5 -10.85 3.36 -11.75
N SER A 6 -11.85 2.97 -12.42
CA SER A 6 -13.03 2.60 -11.68
C SER A 6 -12.67 1.43 -10.79
N VAL A 7 -13.08 1.48 -9.55
CA VAL A 7 -12.78 0.41 -8.61
C VAL A 7 -13.40 -0.90 -9.02
N LEU A 8 -14.33 -0.88 -9.92
CA LEU A 8 -14.97 -2.10 -10.36
C LEU A 8 -14.39 -2.66 -11.65
N THR A 9 -13.39 -2.03 -12.22
CA THR A 9 -12.84 -2.53 -13.47
C THR A 9 -11.61 -3.39 -13.23
N PRO A 10 -11.37 -4.36 -14.08
CA PRO A 10 -10.17 -5.20 -13.95
C PRO A 10 -8.88 -4.44 -14.18
N VAL A 11 -8.94 -3.27 -14.82
CA VAL A 11 -7.72 -2.51 -15.08
C VAL A 11 -7.35 -1.58 -13.96
N ARG A 12 -8.17 -1.54 -12.92
CA ARG A 12 -7.83 -0.69 -11.79
C ARG A 12 -6.54 -1.15 -11.14
N ARG A 13 -5.73 -0.19 -10.72
CA ARG A 13 -4.50 -0.50 -10.03
C ARG A 13 -4.70 -0.43 -8.54
N LYS A 14 -3.86 -1.15 -7.80
CA LYS A 14 -3.90 -1.19 -6.34
C LYS A 14 -2.56 -0.78 -5.79
N ALA A 15 -2.56 0.17 -4.86
CA ALA A 15 -1.35 0.61 -4.17
C ALA A 15 -1.45 0.26 -2.70
N LEU A 16 -0.36 -0.25 -2.13
CA LEU A 16 -0.27 -0.57 -0.72
C LEU A 16 0.68 0.41 -0.08
N LEU A 17 0.19 1.18 0.88
CA LEU A 17 1.02 2.14 1.60
C LEU A 17 1.54 1.48 2.87
N LEU A 18 2.86 1.47 3.03
CA LEU A 18 3.49 0.96 4.25
C LEU A 18 3.85 2.16 5.11
N GLY A 19 2.99 2.50 6.02
CA GLY A 19 3.03 3.71 6.78
C GLY A 19 1.86 4.59 6.36
N SER A 20 1.09 5.07 7.31
CA SER A 20 -0.17 5.73 7.01
C SER A 20 -0.34 7.03 7.78
N GLY A 21 0.74 7.79 7.92
CA GLY A 21 0.70 9.08 8.60
C GLY A 21 0.10 10.17 7.72
N GLU A 22 0.37 11.43 8.06
CA GLU A 22 -0.24 12.55 7.33
C GLU A 22 0.23 12.60 5.88
N LEU A 23 1.52 12.35 5.63
CA LEU A 23 1.99 12.34 4.27
C LEU A 23 1.38 11.16 3.50
N GLY A 24 1.25 10.03 4.15
CA GLY A 24 0.59 8.88 3.53
C GLY A 24 -0.86 9.18 3.17
N LYS A 25 -1.55 9.97 4.01
CA LYS A 25 -2.91 10.37 3.71
C LYS A 25 -2.98 11.22 2.45
N GLU A 26 -2.03 12.17 2.30
CA GLU A 26 -2.00 13.00 1.09
C GLU A 26 -1.73 12.15 -0.15
N VAL A 27 -0.82 11.19 -0.04
CA VAL A 27 -0.53 10.29 -1.16
C VAL A 27 -1.77 9.47 -1.50
N ALA A 28 -2.47 8.96 -0.48
CA ALA A 28 -3.68 8.15 -0.70
C ALA A 28 -4.73 8.96 -1.45
N ILE A 29 -4.97 10.20 -1.03
CA ILE A 29 -5.97 11.04 -1.66
C ILE A 29 -5.62 11.27 -3.13
N GLU A 30 -4.35 11.57 -3.40
CA GLU A 30 -3.93 11.83 -4.75
C GLU A 30 -4.07 10.60 -5.64
N LEU A 31 -3.69 9.43 -5.12
CA LEU A 31 -3.83 8.19 -5.88
C LEU A 31 -5.29 7.89 -6.18
N MET A 32 -6.17 8.16 -5.22
CA MET A 32 -7.58 7.90 -5.41
C MET A 32 -8.20 8.82 -6.46
N ARG A 33 -7.62 10.01 -6.65
CA ARG A 33 -8.07 10.89 -7.73
C ARG A 33 -7.81 10.29 -9.10
N PHE A 34 -6.81 9.41 -9.19
CA PHE A 34 -6.51 8.74 -10.45
C PHE A 34 -7.16 7.35 -10.51
N GLY A 35 -8.08 7.07 -9.61
CA GLY A 35 -8.80 5.80 -9.64
C GLY A 35 -8.03 4.62 -9.10
N VAL A 36 -6.96 4.86 -8.35
CA VAL A 36 -6.16 3.78 -7.77
C VAL A 36 -6.81 3.31 -6.47
N GLU A 37 -6.91 2.00 -6.30
CA GLU A 37 -7.38 1.45 -5.04
C GLU A 37 -6.24 1.52 -4.04
N VAL A 38 -6.50 2.05 -2.84
CA VAL A 38 -5.45 2.25 -1.84
C VAL A 38 -5.72 1.40 -0.62
N VAL A 39 -4.69 0.67 -0.20
CA VAL A 39 -4.71 -0.11 1.03
C VAL A 39 -3.66 0.48 1.96
N ALA A 40 -4.05 0.90 3.15
CA ALA A 40 -3.15 1.58 4.08
C ALA A 40 -2.75 0.65 5.21
N CYS A 41 -1.45 0.59 5.52
CA CYS A 41 -0.92 -0.24 6.58
C CYS A 41 -0.17 0.61 7.59
N ASP A 42 -0.30 0.30 8.85
CA ASP A 42 0.51 0.92 9.89
C ASP A 42 0.48 0.01 11.12
N LYS A 43 1.25 0.39 12.14
CA LYS A 43 1.32 -0.42 13.35
C LYS A 43 0.21 -0.10 14.34
N TYR A 44 -0.58 0.93 14.09
CA TYR A 44 -1.73 1.22 14.93
C TYR A 44 -2.95 1.54 14.09
N ALA A 45 -4.12 1.35 14.69
CA ALA A 45 -5.38 1.58 14.01
C ALA A 45 -5.65 3.07 13.88
N ASN A 46 -6.47 3.40 12.91
CA ASN A 46 -6.94 4.78 12.69
C ASN A 46 -5.84 5.78 12.38
N ALA A 47 -4.74 5.31 11.79
CA ALA A 47 -3.72 6.20 11.26
C ALA A 47 -4.32 7.11 10.19
N PRO A 48 -3.76 8.29 9.96
CA PRO A 48 -4.39 9.26 9.05
C PRO A 48 -4.78 8.73 7.67
N ALA A 49 -3.90 7.98 7.01
CA ALA A 49 -4.24 7.47 5.68
C ALA A 49 -5.34 6.42 5.74
N MET A 50 -5.51 5.75 6.88
CA MET A 50 -6.57 4.75 7.02
C MET A 50 -7.95 5.38 6.98
N GLN A 51 -8.04 6.67 7.26
CA GLN A 51 -9.31 7.37 7.27
C GLN A 51 -9.89 7.54 5.87
N VAL A 52 -9.06 7.45 4.85
CA VAL A 52 -9.49 7.65 3.47
C VAL A 52 -9.28 6.44 2.58
N ALA A 53 -8.44 5.50 2.98
CA ALA A 53 -8.12 4.34 2.15
C ALA A 53 -9.33 3.40 2.00
N HIS A 54 -9.30 2.57 0.97
CA HIS A 54 -10.36 1.60 0.74
C HIS A 54 -10.34 0.49 1.78
N ARG A 55 -9.14 0.08 2.20
CA ARG A 55 -8.97 -0.93 3.25
C ARG A 55 -7.73 -0.59 4.05
N CYS A 56 -7.62 -1.13 5.24
CA CYS A 56 -6.43 -0.93 6.04
C CYS A 56 -6.07 -2.20 6.80
N HIS A 57 -4.80 -2.30 7.15
CA HIS A 57 -4.29 -3.41 7.95
C HIS A 57 -3.40 -2.86 9.05
N VAL A 58 -3.54 -3.40 10.24
CA VAL A 58 -2.69 -3.02 11.37
C VAL A 58 -1.72 -4.17 11.59
N LEU A 59 -0.43 -3.90 11.41
CA LEU A 59 0.59 -4.92 11.56
C LEU A 59 1.93 -4.30 11.91
N ASN A 60 2.82 -5.13 12.44
CA ASN A 60 4.19 -4.71 12.67
C ASN A 60 4.96 -4.93 11.37
N MET A 61 5.26 -3.84 10.67
CA MET A 61 5.90 -3.91 9.37
C MET A 61 7.38 -4.30 9.46
N LEU A 62 7.94 -4.36 10.67
CA LEU A 62 9.29 -4.89 10.86
C LEU A 62 9.28 -6.42 10.92
N ASP A 63 8.11 -7.02 11.07
CA ASP A 63 7.97 -8.47 11.09
C ASP A 63 7.90 -8.98 9.65
N PRO A 64 8.92 -9.73 9.19
CA PRO A 64 8.94 -10.18 7.80
C PRO A 64 7.76 -11.05 7.43
N VAL A 65 7.29 -11.88 8.36
CA VAL A 65 6.18 -12.79 8.09
C VAL A 65 4.88 -11.99 7.91
N ALA A 66 4.62 -11.04 8.81
CA ALA A 66 3.42 -10.23 8.74
C ALA A 66 3.43 -9.35 7.48
N LEU A 67 4.59 -8.78 7.15
CA LEU A 67 4.71 -7.93 5.98
C LEU A 67 4.47 -8.72 4.70
N ARG A 68 5.11 -9.90 4.58
CA ARG A 68 4.92 -10.73 3.40
C ARG A 68 3.46 -11.17 3.27
N LYS A 69 2.83 -11.51 4.38
CA LYS A 69 1.45 -11.97 4.33
C LYS A 69 0.50 -10.91 3.78
N VAL A 70 0.62 -9.67 4.25
CA VAL A 70 -0.29 -8.63 3.78
C VAL A 70 -0.06 -8.33 2.30
N ILE A 71 1.20 -8.37 1.85
CA ILE A 71 1.51 -8.11 0.45
C ILE A 71 0.98 -9.25 -0.43
N GLU A 72 1.14 -10.49 0.01
CA GLU A 72 0.63 -11.61 -0.77
C GLU A 72 -0.89 -11.66 -0.78
N ASP A 73 -1.53 -11.30 0.32
CA ASP A 73 -2.98 -11.28 0.36
C ASP A 73 -3.57 -10.18 -0.51
N GLU A 74 -2.95 -9.00 -0.53
CA GLU A 74 -3.48 -7.88 -1.30
C GLU A 74 -3.01 -7.86 -2.75
N ARG A 75 -1.85 -8.43 -3.02
CA ARG A 75 -1.28 -8.46 -4.38
C ARG A 75 -1.30 -7.09 -5.04
N PRO A 76 -0.66 -6.10 -4.41
CA PRO A 76 -0.71 -4.74 -4.95
C PRO A 76 0.12 -4.59 -6.22
N ASP A 77 -0.26 -3.64 -7.06
CA ASP A 77 0.52 -3.28 -8.23
C ASP A 77 1.70 -2.41 -7.83
N HIS A 78 1.55 -1.65 -6.73
CA HIS A 78 2.59 -0.77 -6.25
C HIS A 78 2.68 -0.88 -4.73
N ILE A 79 3.90 -0.96 -4.20
CA ILE A 79 4.14 -0.93 -2.77
C ILE A 79 4.88 0.36 -2.49
N ILE A 80 4.34 1.22 -1.64
CA ILE A 80 4.89 2.53 -1.38
C ILE A 80 5.30 2.65 0.08
N PRO A 81 6.59 2.50 0.39
CA PRO A 81 7.06 2.66 1.76
C PRO A 81 7.06 4.13 2.14
N GLU A 82 6.40 4.46 3.26
CA GLU A 82 6.31 5.83 3.74
C GLU A 82 7.04 6.03 5.06
N VAL A 83 7.48 4.97 5.69
CA VAL A 83 8.20 5.03 6.96
C VAL A 83 9.44 4.16 6.87
N GLU A 84 10.36 4.32 7.82
CA GLU A 84 11.59 3.55 7.81
C GLU A 84 11.49 2.25 8.59
N ALA A 85 10.51 2.12 9.45
CA ALA A 85 10.35 0.94 10.29
C ALA A 85 9.67 -0.20 9.52
N ILE A 86 10.36 -0.73 8.53
CA ILE A 86 9.86 -1.76 7.65
C ILE A 86 10.96 -2.81 7.47
N ALA A 87 10.57 -4.08 7.34
CA ALA A 87 11.51 -5.17 7.10
C ALA A 87 12.04 -5.06 5.67
N THR A 88 13.02 -4.21 5.47
CA THR A 88 13.59 -3.93 4.15
C THR A 88 14.08 -5.16 3.40
N PRO A 89 14.77 -6.11 4.04
CA PRO A 89 15.18 -7.31 3.29
C PRO A 89 14.02 -8.09 2.68
N THR A 90 12.86 -8.10 3.36
CA THR A 90 11.68 -8.74 2.82
C THR A 90 11.17 -8.01 1.59
N LEU A 91 11.19 -6.68 1.61
CA LEU A 91 10.80 -5.91 0.42
C LEU A 91 11.71 -6.19 -0.76
N VAL A 92 13.02 -6.34 -0.51
CA VAL A 92 13.96 -6.66 -1.58
C VAL A 92 13.63 -8.02 -2.18
N GLU A 93 13.30 -9.00 -1.34
CA GLU A 93 12.91 -10.31 -1.84
C GLU A 93 11.64 -10.25 -2.67
N LEU A 94 10.65 -9.50 -2.20
CA LEU A 94 9.38 -9.37 -2.90
C LEU A 94 9.56 -8.65 -4.24
N GLU A 95 10.45 -7.67 -4.27
CA GLU A 95 10.74 -6.98 -5.52
C GLU A 95 11.35 -7.95 -6.53
N LYS A 96 12.21 -8.85 -6.09
CA LYS A 96 12.78 -9.86 -6.96
C LYS A 96 11.73 -10.84 -7.45
N GLU A 97 10.65 -11.01 -6.70
CA GLU A 97 9.55 -11.90 -7.07
C GLU A 97 8.56 -11.22 -8.01
N GLY A 98 8.78 -9.96 -8.34
CA GLY A 98 7.94 -9.27 -9.32
C GLY A 98 7.11 -8.13 -8.78
N TYR A 99 7.12 -7.88 -7.48
CA TYR A 99 6.37 -6.76 -6.93
C TYR A 99 7.11 -5.46 -7.21
N ASN A 100 6.35 -4.39 -7.41
CA ASN A 100 6.90 -3.09 -7.71
C ASN A 100 6.94 -2.24 -6.45
N VAL A 101 8.15 -1.98 -5.95
CA VAL A 101 8.35 -1.15 -4.76
C VAL A 101 8.79 0.23 -5.22
N THR A 102 8.03 1.26 -4.87
CA THR A 102 8.24 2.62 -5.35
C THR A 102 8.18 3.62 -4.20
N PRO A 103 9.18 4.45 -4.02
CA PRO A 103 10.47 4.44 -4.69
C PRO A 103 11.33 3.32 -4.15
N THR A 104 12.29 2.90 -4.92
CA THR A 104 13.17 1.82 -4.48
C THR A 104 14.30 2.32 -3.63
#